data_d9423606ffcf4f2ec5f74eb7e8a1e87a
#
_entry.id   d9423606ffcf4f2ec5f74eb7e8a1e87a
#
_cell.length_a   1.000
_cell.length_b   1.000
_cell.length_c   1.000
_cell.angle_alpha   90.00
_cell.angle_beta   90.00
_cell.angle_gamma   90.00
#
_symmetry.space_group_name_H-M   'P 1'
#
loop_
_entity.id
_entity.type
_entity.pdbx_description
1 polymer ?
#
loop_
_entity_poly.entity_id
_entity_poly.type
_entity_poly.pdbx_seq_one_letter_code
_entity_poly.pdbx_strand_id
1 'polypeptide(L)'
;MNKGLLVIGIAVIGAAIYFLSNDVGQSLETSGSAPVMAAPEPTVGLIDDARIIAADDEPGNWLSFGRNYGETRFSPLTQINRETVSELGLAWFKDMGTNRALEATPIVVDGIMFFTTSWSRVYAVDARTGETLWSYDPKVPGEWARWACCDVVNRGVAVYKGRVYVGSLDGRLIALDAGTGTEIWQVDTLVDRDRPYTITGAPRVANGKVYIGNGGAEYGVRGYVTAYDAASGEQVWRFYTVPGDPNLPFESPEMEMAAKTWKGGEWWKVGGGGTVWNSIVYDPDFNQLYIGVGNGSPWTR
;
A
#
# COMPACT_ATOMS: atom_id res chain seq x y z
N MET A 1 16.03 -21.02 -50.92
CA MET A 1 16.18 -19.63 -50.68
C MET A 1 14.82 -18.97 -50.81
N ASN A 2 14.17 -18.82 -49.71
CA ASN A 2 12.73 -18.63 -49.62
C ASN A 2 12.31 -17.17 -49.76
N LYS A 3 11.79 -16.80 -50.92
CA LYS A 3 11.06 -15.54 -51.13
C LYS A 3 9.53 -15.72 -51.16
N GLY A 4 9.03 -16.87 -50.72
CA GLY A 4 7.61 -17.22 -50.82
C GLY A 4 6.76 -16.91 -49.55
N LEU A 5 7.37 -16.61 -48.39
CA LEU A 5 6.60 -16.53 -47.16
C LEU A 5 6.15 -15.10 -46.77
N LEU A 6 6.70 -14.09 -47.44
CA LEU A 6 6.37 -12.69 -47.11
C LEU A 6 5.17 -12.15 -47.90
N VAL A 7 4.77 -12.82 -48.96
CA VAL A 7 3.67 -12.39 -49.86
C VAL A 7 2.30 -12.85 -49.37
N ILE A 8 2.24 -13.93 -48.60
CA ILE A 8 0.96 -14.48 -48.09
C ILE A 8 0.35 -13.65 -46.96
N GLY A 9 1.18 -13.01 -46.13
CA GLY A 9 0.71 -12.16 -45.03
C GLY A 9 0.07 -10.86 -45.52
N ILE A 10 0.58 -10.27 -46.59
CA ILE A 10 0.06 -9.01 -47.15
C ILE A 10 -1.23 -9.21 -47.94
N ALA A 11 -1.39 -10.36 -48.58
CA ALA A 11 -2.61 -10.68 -49.34
C ALA A 11 -3.83 -10.90 -48.43
N VAL A 12 -3.64 -11.42 -47.23
CA VAL A 12 -4.74 -11.63 -46.24
C VAL A 12 -5.23 -10.30 -45.66
N ILE A 13 -4.33 -9.34 -45.43
CA ILE A 13 -4.70 -8.00 -44.92
C ILE A 13 -5.38 -7.20 -46.05
N GLY A 14 -4.91 -7.30 -47.27
CA GLY A 14 -5.53 -6.65 -48.44
C GLY A 14 -6.92 -7.17 -48.77
N ALA A 15 -7.16 -8.48 -48.62
CA ALA A 15 -8.47 -9.07 -48.85
C ALA A 15 -9.49 -8.66 -47.74
N ALA A 16 -9.07 -8.55 -46.52
CA ALA A 16 -9.95 -8.10 -45.43
C ALA A 16 -10.40 -6.61 -45.58
N ILE A 17 -9.55 -5.77 -46.15
CA ILE A 17 -9.89 -4.34 -46.39
C ILE A 17 -10.80 -4.20 -47.64
N TYR A 18 -10.68 -5.08 -48.64
CA TYR A 18 -11.49 -5.02 -49.86
C TYR A 18 -12.95 -5.47 -49.63
N PHE A 19 -13.21 -6.37 -48.66
CA PHE A 19 -14.57 -6.77 -48.30
C PHE A 19 -15.32 -5.73 -47.45
N LEU A 20 -14.65 -4.77 -46.89
CA LEU A 20 -15.28 -3.69 -46.10
C LEU A 20 -15.65 -2.45 -46.95
N SER A 21 -15.25 -2.40 -48.23
CA SER A 21 -15.46 -1.21 -49.08
C SER A 21 -16.59 -1.36 -50.11
N ASN A 22 -17.27 -2.51 -50.22
CA ASN A 22 -18.19 -2.76 -51.29
C ASN A 22 -19.61 -3.17 -50.89
N ASP A 23 -20.15 -2.65 -49.76
CA ASP A 23 -21.60 -2.83 -49.59
C ASP A 23 -22.23 -1.64 -48.80
N VAL A 24 -23.15 -1.05 -49.53
CA VAL A 24 -24.40 -0.39 -49.09
C VAL A 24 -24.26 0.86 -48.23
N GLY A 25 -24.61 1.98 -48.88
CA GLY A 25 -25.04 3.18 -48.22
C GLY A 25 -26.32 2.94 -47.38
N GLN A 26 -26.14 2.52 -46.15
CA GLN A 26 -27.06 2.74 -45.07
C GLN A 26 -26.33 3.57 -44.01
N SER A 27 -26.85 4.75 -43.77
CA SER A 27 -26.46 5.60 -42.67
C SER A 27 -26.67 4.81 -41.37
N LEU A 28 -25.54 4.23 -40.85
CA LEU A 28 -25.50 3.83 -39.44
C LEU A 28 -25.54 5.12 -38.64
N GLU A 29 -26.69 5.42 -38.08
CA GLU A 29 -26.77 6.34 -36.97
C GLU A 29 -25.73 5.89 -35.95
N THR A 30 -24.67 6.68 -35.77
CA THR A 30 -23.77 6.52 -34.64
C THR A 30 -24.62 6.71 -33.39
N SER A 31 -24.96 5.59 -32.75
CA SER A 31 -25.47 5.61 -31.40
C SER A 31 -24.39 6.35 -30.57
N GLY A 32 -24.68 7.59 -30.24
CA GLY A 32 -23.81 8.38 -29.40
C GLY A 32 -23.59 7.57 -28.12
N SER A 33 -22.36 7.16 -27.88
CA SER A 33 -21.97 6.68 -26.57
C SER A 33 -22.34 7.79 -25.59
N ALA A 34 -23.22 7.48 -24.65
CA ALA A 34 -23.52 8.39 -23.56
C ALA A 34 -22.19 8.85 -22.95
N PRO A 35 -22.04 10.14 -22.65
CA PRO A 35 -20.82 10.62 -22.03
C PRO A 35 -20.60 9.81 -20.76
N VAL A 36 -19.45 9.14 -20.65
CA VAL A 36 -19.02 8.52 -19.40
C VAL A 36 -18.92 9.68 -18.41
N MET A 37 -19.88 9.76 -17.51
CA MET A 37 -19.82 10.75 -16.44
C MET A 37 -18.55 10.44 -15.65
N ALA A 38 -17.65 11.41 -15.59
CA ALA A 38 -16.49 11.33 -14.71
C ALA A 38 -17.01 11.04 -13.28
N ALA A 39 -16.37 10.11 -12.59
CA ALA A 39 -16.69 9.88 -11.19
C ALA A 39 -16.60 11.22 -10.44
N PRO A 40 -17.51 11.50 -9.51
CA PRO A 40 -17.45 12.73 -8.74
C PRO A 40 -16.10 12.84 -8.07
N GLU A 41 -15.51 14.05 -8.07
CA GLU A 41 -14.26 14.31 -7.38
C GLU A 41 -14.41 13.96 -5.89
N PRO A 42 -13.40 13.34 -5.27
CA PRO A 42 -13.46 13.00 -3.86
C PRO A 42 -13.61 14.27 -3.02
N THR A 43 -14.41 14.20 -1.96
CA THR A 43 -14.65 15.33 -1.05
C THR A 43 -14.11 15.09 0.36
N VAL A 44 -13.60 13.90 0.62
CA VAL A 44 -13.10 13.43 1.92
C VAL A 44 -11.68 12.91 1.77
N GLY A 45 -10.84 13.12 2.79
CA GLY A 45 -9.48 12.60 2.80
C GLY A 45 -8.56 13.26 1.78
N LEU A 46 -8.77 14.54 1.49
CA LEU A 46 -8.00 15.31 0.51
C LEU A 46 -6.61 15.69 1.04
N ILE A 47 -5.85 14.71 1.50
CA ILE A 47 -4.45 14.86 1.89
C ILE A 47 -3.59 14.77 0.63
N ASP A 48 -2.67 15.70 0.45
CA ASP A 48 -1.61 15.66 -0.56
C ASP A 48 -0.24 15.95 0.09
N ASP A 49 0.82 15.94 -0.73
CA ASP A 49 2.18 16.17 -0.24
C ASP A 49 2.33 17.55 0.39
N ALA A 50 1.74 18.58 -0.19
CA ALA A 50 1.82 19.94 0.31
C ALA A 50 1.16 20.05 1.69
N ARG A 51 0.01 19.42 1.87
CA ARG A 51 -0.72 19.38 3.13
C ARG A 51 0.03 18.61 4.22
N ILE A 52 0.70 17.49 3.88
CA ILE A 52 1.54 16.73 4.81
C ILE A 52 2.78 17.56 5.23
N ILE A 53 3.40 18.27 4.30
CA ILE A 53 4.53 19.16 4.59
C ILE A 53 4.11 20.30 5.53
N ALA A 54 2.94 20.89 5.29
CA ALA A 54 2.38 21.96 6.08
C ALA A 54 1.54 21.48 7.30
N ALA A 55 1.73 20.25 7.77
CA ALA A 55 0.92 19.64 8.83
C ALA A 55 0.88 20.47 10.15
N ASP A 56 1.87 21.32 10.38
CA ASP A 56 1.91 22.20 11.56
C ASP A 56 0.89 23.34 11.49
N ASP A 57 0.43 23.70 10.30
CA ASP A 57 -0.63 24.69 10.09
C ASP A 57 -2.03 24.10 10.41
N GLU A 58 -2.11 22.77 10.53
CA GLU A 58 -3.34 22.03 10.81
C GLU A 58 -3.23 21.19 12.10
N PRO A 59 -3.05 21.81 13.28
CA PRO A 59 -2.73 21.11 14.52
C PRO A 59 -3.81 20.11 14.99
N GLY A 60 -5.05 20.26 14.53
CA GLY A 60 -6.17 19.35 14.81
C GLY A 60 -6.18 18.08 13.95
N ASN A 61 -5.31 17.99 12.94
CA ASN A 61 -5.22 16.86 12.04
C ASN A 61 -3.97 16.01 12.31
N TRP A 62 -4.05 14.72 11.94
CA TRP A 62 -2.94 13.76 11.98
C TRP A 62 -2.83 13.10 10.60
N LEU A 63 -2.08 13.75 9.69
CA LEU A 63 -2.20 13.54 8.24
C LEU A 63 -1.39 12.35 7.70
N SER A 64 -0.41 11.85 8.46
CA SER A 64 0.37 10.66 8.10
C SER A 64 0.64 9.80 9.32
N PHE A 65 1.27 8.64 9.17
CA PHE A 65 1.55 7.71 10.26
C PHE A 65 2.27 8.36 11.44
N GLY A 66 3.25 9.22 11.19
CA GLY A 66 3.96 10.01 12.19
C GLY A 66 3.53 11.48 12.24
N ARG A 67 2.35 11.81 11.75
CA ARG A 67 1.72 13.13 11.61
C ARG A 67 2.21 13.92 10.39
N ASN A 68 3.49 13.94 10.12
CA ASN A 68 4.15 14.61 8.99
C ASN A 68 5.21 13.68 8.36
N TYR A 69 5.87 14.13 7.30
CA TYR A 69 6.93 13.32 6.66
C TYR A 69 8.16 13.07 7.54
N GLY A 70 8.43 13.95 8.51
CA GLY A 70 9.50 13.74 9.49
C GLY A 70 9.19 12.64 10.52
N GLU A 71 7.99 12.06 10.51
CA GLU A 71 7.53 11.01 11.45
C GLU A 71 7.76 11.40 12.92
N THR A 72 7.60 12.69 13.23
CA THR A 72 7.95 13.26 14.55
C THR A 72 7.03 12.79 15.66
N ARG A 73 5.81 12.33 15.33
CA ARG A 73 4.77 11.93 16.32
C ARG A 73 4.48 12.98 17.37
N PHE A 74 4.73 14.24 17.05
CA PHE A 74 4.51 15.37 17.93
C PHE A 74 3.26 16.14 17.51
N SER A 75 2.35 16.39 18.47
CA SER A 75 1.20 17.26 18.28
C SER A 75 1.54 18.67 18.81
N PRO A 76 1.33 19.75 18.02
CA PRO A 76 1.52 21.12 18.49
C PRO A 76 0.35 21.65 19.32
N LEU A 77 -0.70 20.84 19.57
CA LEU A 77 -1.82 21.22 20.42
C LEU A 77 -1.36 21.46 21.85
N THR A 78 -1.82 22.56 22.47
CA THR A 78 -1.41 23.00 23.80
C THR A 78 -2.49 22.87 24.87
N GLN A 79 -3.71 22.44 24.47
CA GLN A 79 -4.85 22.30 25.39
C GLN A 79 -4.59 21.24 26.47
N ILE A 80 -3.82 20.19 26.13
CA ILE A 80 -3.37 19.19 27.08
C ILE A 80 -1.94 19.49 27.44
N ASN A 81 -1.71 19.86 28.69
CA ASN A 81 -0.42 20.28 29.25
C ASN A 81 -0.32 19.83 30.72
N ARG A 82 0.74 20.22 31.41
CA ARG A 82 0.98 19.81 32.82
C ARG A 82 -0.11 20.28 33.78
N GLU A 83 -0.72 21.42 33.50
CA GLU A 83 -1.75 22.02 34.32
C GLU A 83 -3.13 21.37 34.09
N THR A 84 -3.42 20.97 32.87
CA THR A 84 -4.74 20.50 32.45
C THR A 84 -4.86 18.99 32.33
N VAL A 85 -3.76 18.23 32.28
CA VAL A 85 -3.78 16.80 32.07
C VAL A 85 -4.57 16.02 33.15
N SER A 86 -4.66 16.56 34.38
CA SER A 86 -5.45 15.96 35.46
C SER A 86 -6.97 16.09 35.25
N GLU A 87 -7.40 16.98 34.36
CA GLU A 87 -8.81 17.19 34.01
C GLU A 87 -9.27 16.34 32.82
N LEU A 88 -8.34 15.56 32.24
CA LEU A 88 -8.65 14.72 31.06
C LEU A 88 -9.69 13.68 31.41
N GLY A 89 -10.79 13.65 30.65
CA GLY A 89 -11.83 12.65 30.73
C GLY A 89 -11.98 11.86 29.45
N LEU A 90 -12.64 10.71 29.54
CA LEU A 90 -12.98 9.91 28.38
C LEU A 90 -14.14 10.58 27.61
N ALA A 91 -13.89 10.98 26.36
CA ALA A 91 -14.94 11.55 25.50
C ALA A 91 -15.87 10.47 24.94
N TRP A 92 -15.30 9.40 24.43
CA TRP A 92 -16.02 8.24 23.91
C TRP A 92 -15.09 7.03 23.85
N PHE A 93 -15.66 5.86 23.70
CA PHE A 93 -14.92 4.64 23.38
C PHE A 93 -15.73 3.80 22.37
N LYS A 94 -15.04 2.91 21.66
CA LYS A 94 -15.65 2.01 20.70
C LYS A 94 -15.13 0.59 20.89
N ASP A 95 -16.03 -0.33 21.19
CA ASP A 95 -15.73 -1.76 21.19
C ASP A 95 -15.68 -2.28 19.74
N MET A 96 -14.56 -2.87 19.36
CA MET A 96 -14.36 -3.41 18.01
C MET A 96 -14.79 -4.88 17.89
N GLY A 97 -15.37 -5.45 18.94
CA GLY A 97 -15.88 -6.84 18.95
C GLY A 97 -14.79 -7.88 18.75
N THR A 98 -13.56 -7.60 19.18
CA THR A 98 -12.43 -8.52 19.06
C THR A 98 -11.58 -8.51 20.33
N ASN A 99 -11.01 -9.66 20.66
CA ASN A 99 -9.99 -9.81 21.71
C ASN A 99 -8.57 -9.93 21.13
N ARG A 100 -8.41 -9.71 19.81
CA ARG A 100 -7.12 -9.68 19.14
C ARG A 100 -6.46 -8.33 19.33
N ALA A 101 -5.13 -8.28 19.17
CA ALA A 101 -4.35 -7.08 19.32
C ALA A 101 -4.74 -5.99 18.31
N LEU A 102 -4.77 -4.73 18.80
CA LEU A 102 -5.04 -3.52 18.04
C LEU A 102 -3.79 -2.64 18.14
N GLU A 103 -3.10 -2.40 17.01
CA GLU A 103 -1.82 -1.67 16.96
C GLU A 103 -1.84 -0.46 16.04
N ALA A 104 -3.00 -0.11 15.49
CA ALA A 104 -3.09 0.94 14.48
C ALA A 104 -2.76 2.33 15.03
N THR A 105 -2.00 3.10 14.28
CA THR A 105 -1.95 4.56 14.40
C THR A 105 -3.08 5.14 13.55
N PRO A 106 -4.06 5.82 14.15
CA PRO A 106 -5.14 6.44 13.39
C PRO A 106 -4.62 7.63 12.56
N ILE A 107 -5.21 7.82 11.37
CA ILE A 107 -5.11 9.05 10.59
C ILE A 107 -6.35 9.88 10.86
N VAL A 108 -6.19 11.15 11.16
CA VAL A 108 -7.31 12.06 11.42
C VAL A 108 -7.22 13.23 10.44
N VAL A 109 -8.25 13.42 9.67
CA VAL A 109 -8.35 14.51 8.70
C VAL A 109 -9.78 15.01 8.62
N ASP A 110 -9.96 16.33 8.76
CA ASP A 110 -11.24 17.02 8.59
C ASP A 110 -12.37 16.43 9.45
N GLY A 111 -12.04 16.01 10.67
CA GLY A 111 -12.98 15.42 11.62
C GLY A 111 -13.30 13.95 11.43
N ILE A 112 -12.69 13.27 10.46
CA ILE A 112 -12.82 11.83 10.24
C ILE A 112 -11.55 11.13 10.71
N MET A 113 -11.70 10.04 11.47
CA MET A 113 -10.62 9.17 11.91
C MET A 113 -10.66 7.86 11.12
N PHE A 114 -9.55 7.54 10.44
CA PHE A 114 -9.34 6.30 9.70
C PHE A 114 -8.36 5.42 10.46
N PHE A 115 -8.71 4.18 10.68
CA PHE A 115 -7.84 3.22 11.38
C PHE A 115 -8.12 1.79 10.96
N THR A 116 -7.21 0.89 11.33
CA THR A 116 -7.39 -0.56 11.13
C THR A 116 -7.58 -1.26 12.46
N THR A 117 -8.17 -2.46 12.38
CA THR A 117 -8.22 -3.42 13.48
C THR A 117 -7.53 -4.72 13.06
N SER A 118 -7.59 -5.72 13.93
CA SER A 118 -7.17 -7.08 13.60
C SER A 118 -7.80 -7.56 12.29
N TRP A 119 -7.08 -8.45 11.56
CA TRP A 119 -7.47 -8.94 10.24
C TRP A 119 -7.50 -7.85 9.15
N SER A 120 -6.78 -6.75 9.37
CA SER A 120 -6.68 -5.62 8.43
C SER A 120 -8.02 -4.98 8.06
N ARG A 121 -9.03 -5.08 8.93
CA ARG A 121 -10.30 -4.40 8.74
C ARG A 121 -10.11 -2.90 8.90
N VAL A 122 -10.73 -2.12 8.01
CA VAL A 122 -10.62 -0.65 7.99
C VAL A 122 -11.91 -0.02 8.48
N TYR A 123 -11.78 1.05 9.24
CA TYR A 123 -12.90 1.86 9.71
C TYR A 123 -12.65 3.34 9.44
N ALA A 124 -13.73 4.04 9.08
CA ALA A 124 -13.82 5.48 9.17
C ALA A 124 -14.90 5.84 10.20
N VAL A 125 -14.56 6.71 11.13
CA VAL A 125 -15.48 7.16 12.18
C VAL A 125 -15.46 8.68 12.31
N ASP A 126 -16.55 9.27 12.76
CA ASP A 126 -16.54 10.66 13.23
C ASP A 126 -15.59 10.76 14.43
N ALA A 127 -14.57 11.59 14.34
CA ALA A 127 -13.52 11.68 15.36
C ALA A 127 -14.02 12.23 16.72
N ARG A 128 -15.15 12.93 16.74
CA ARG A 128 -15.73 13.51 17.96
C ARG A 128 -16.64 12.54 18.69
N THR A 129 -17.34 11.65 17.96
CA THR A 129 -18.40 10.80 18.52
C THR A 129 -18.05 9.32 18.51
N GLY A 130 -17.10 8.90 17.68
CA GLY A 130 -16.80 7.48 17.44
C GLY A 130 -17.86 6.75 16.59
N GLU A 131 -18.84 7.48 16.02
CA GLU A 131 -19.84 6.90 15.12
C GLU A 131 -19.18 6.36 13.87
N THR A 132 -19.53 5.14 13.46
CA THR A 132 -18.99 4.54 12.24
C THR A 132 -19.66 5.14 11.02
N LEU A 133 -18.84 5.74 10.15
CA LEU A 133 -19.30 6.24 8.84
C LEU A 133 -19.31 5.11 7.83
N TRP A 134 -18.24 4.32 7.78
CA TRP A 134 -18.15 3.10 6.99
C TRP A 134 -17.11 2.14 7.56
N SER A 135 -17.15 0.89 7.12
CA SER A 135 -16.13 -0.12 7.40
C SER A 135 -15.89 -1.02 6.19
N TYR A 136 -14.69 -1.54 6.08
CA TYR A 136 -14.27 -2.48 5.04
C TYR A 136 -13.57 -3.70 5.65
N ASP A 137 -13.96 -4.89 5.21
CA ASP A 137 -13.34 -6.16 5.62
C ASP A 137 -12.68 -6.79 4.38
N PRO A 138 -11.33 -6.89 4.31
CA PRO A 138 -10.63 -7.47 3.18
C PRO A 138 -10.80 -8.98 3.05
N LYS A 139 -11.51 -9.63 3.97
CA LYS A 139 -11.76 -11.08 3.96
C LYS A 139 -10.46 -11.89 3.90
N VAL A 140 -9.50 -11.53 4.76
CA VAL A 140 -8.25 -12.29 4.87
C VAL A 140 -8.55 -13.74 5.25
N PRO A 141 -8.02 -14.74 4.50
CA PRO A 141 -8.20 -16.14 4.83
C PRO A 141 -7.64 -16.49 6.22
N GLY A 142 -8.41 -17.22 7.03
CA GLY A 142 -8.07 -17.51 8.42
C GLY A 142 -6.75 -18.26 8.61
N GLU A 143 -6.36 -19.09 7.63
CA GLU A 143 -5.09 -19.82 7.62
C GLU A 143 -3.85 -18.90 7.60
N TRP A 144 -3.98 -17.64 7.15
CA TRP A 144 -2.88 -16.68 7.14
C TRP A 144 -2.38 -16.34 8.55
N ALA A 145 -3.21 -16.51 9.58
CA ALA A 145 -2.84 -16.27 10.98
C ALA A 145 -1.61 -17.08 11.43
N ARG A 146 -1.37 -18.26 10.86
CA ARG A 146 -0.20 -19.11 11.19
C ARG A 146 1.14 -18.47 10.81
N TRP A 147 1.12 -17.50 9.91
CA TRP A 147 2.31 -16.78 9.43
C TRP A 147 2.45 -15.38 10.06
N ALA A 148 1.53 -15.02 10.95
CA ALA A 148 1.59 -13.80 11.72
C ALA A 148 2.35 -14.05 13.02
N CYS A 149 3.59 -13.53 13.13
CA CYS A 149 4.43 -13.71 14.32
C CYS A 149 3.77 -13.20 15.62
N CYS A 150 3.00 -12.13 15.49
CA CYS A 150 2.60 -11.27 16.60
C CYS A 150 1.10 -10.98 16.57
N ASP A 151 0.30 -12.00 16.31
CA ASP A 151 -1.13 -11.92 16.05
C ASP A 151 -1.47 -11.30 14.68
N VAL A 152 -2.76 -11.28 14.35
CA VAL A 152 -3.31 -10.78 13.08
C VAL A 152 -3.46 -9.25 13.10
N VAL A 153 -2.42 -8.57 13.55
CA VAL A 153 -2.37 -7.12 13.75
C VAL A 153 -2.28 -6.37 12.43
N ASN A 154 -2.66 -5.09 12.48
CA ASN A 154 -2.40 -4.13 11.40
C ASN A 154 -2.10 -2.76 12.01
N ARG A 155 -1.08 -2.06 11.50
CA ARG A 155 -0.57 -0.83 12.09
C ARG A 155 -1.19 0.44 11.53
N GLY A 156 -2.16 0.32 10.63
CA GLY A 156 -2.94 1.46 10.16
C GLY A 156 -2.99 1.60 8.65
N VAL A 157 -3.53 2.72 8.24
CA VAL A 157 -3.75 3.11 6.86
C VAL A 157 -2.86 4.31 6.49
N ALA A 158 -2.77 4.59 5.19
CA ALA A 158 -2.43 5.91 4.68
C ALA A 158 -3.65 6.51 3.99
N VAL A 159 -3.78 7.84 4.05
CA VAL A 159 -4.85 8.58 3.36
C VAL A 159 -4.20 9.58 2.42
N TYR A 160 -4.60 9.57 1.16
CA TYR A 160 -4.00 10.43 0.14
C TYR A 160 -4.93 10.63 -1.06
N LYS A 161 -5.17 11.89 -1.43
CA LYS A 161 -5.99 12.28 -2.58
C LYS A 161 -7.35 11.58 -2.65
N GLY A 162 -8.06 11.60 -1.52
CA GLY A 162 -9.40 11.03 -1.41
C GLY A 162 -9.46 9.50 -1.34
N ARG A 163 -8.34 8.84 -1.07
CA ARG A 163 -8.26 7.38 -0.95
C ARG A 163 -7.63 6.96 0.36
N VAL A 164 -8.06 5.80 0.84
CA VAL A 164 -7.48 5.12 2.00
C VAL A 164 -6.75 3.88 1.49
N TYR A 165 -5.47 3.75 1.83
CA TYR A 165 -4.64 2.62 1.44
C TYR A 165 -4.36 1.74 2.65
N VAL A 166 -4.53 0.44 2.49
CA VAL A 166 -4.26 -0.56 3.52
C VAL A 166 -3.51 -1.75 2.94
N GLY A 167 -2.48 -2.22 3.66
CA GLY A 167 -1.88 -3.51 3.40
C GLY A 167 -2.61 -4.59 4.20
N SER A 168 -3.12 -5.64 3.54
CA SER A 168 -3.78 -6.74 4.25
C SER A 168 -2.78 -7.83 4.64
N LEU A 169 -3.09 -8.55 5.71
CA LEU A 169 -2.20 -9.59 6.26
C LEU A 169 -1.80 -10.65 5.21
N ASP A 170 -2.66 -10.93 4.24
CA ASP A 170 -2.42 -11.86 3.14
C ASP A 170 -1.67 -11.25 1.95
N GLY A 171 -1.07 -10.08 2.14
CA GLY A 171 -0.14 -9.48 1.19
C GLY A 171 -0.75 -8.67 0.05
N ARG A 172 -2.02 -8.27 0.14
CA ARG A 172 -2.62 -7.34 -0.82
C ARG A 172 -2.44 -5.90 -0.36
N LEU A 173 -2.18 -5.00 -1.30
CA LEU A 173 -2.34 -3.55 -1.11
C LEU A 173 -3.68 -3.14 -1.73
N ILE A 174 -4.51 -2.46 -0.96
CA ILE A 174 -5.90 -2.15 -1.31
C ILE A 174 -6.11 -0.64 -1.20
N ALA A 175 -6.73 -0.04 -2.19
CA ALA A 175 -7.18 1.35 -2.17
C ALA A 175 -8.70 1.42 -2.08
N LEU A 176 -9.19 2.19 -1.12
CA LEU A 176 -10.60 2.44 -0.87
C LEU A 176 -10.91 3.92 -1.13
N ASP A 177 -12.12 4.22 -1.54
CA ASP A 177 -12.64 5.57 -1.54
C ASP A 177 -12.79 6.08 -0.09
N ALA A 178 -12.23 7.24 0.22
CA ALA A 178 -12.20 7.75 1.59
C ALA A 178 -13.58 8.15 2.12
N GLY A 179 -14.51 8.51 1.26
CA GLY A 179 -15.87 8.90 1.64
C GLY A 179 -16.81 7.72 1.87
N THR A 180 -16.61 6.61 1.14
CA THR A 180 -17.58 5.50 1.11
C THR A 180 -17.01 4.17 1.59
N GLY A 181 -15.68 4.00 1.63
CA GLY A 181 -15.03 2.72 1.90
C GLY A 181 -15.13 1.70 0.77
N THR A 182 -15.61 2.12 -0.40
CA THR A 182 -15.69 1.24 -1.59
C THR A 182 -14.30 0.96 -2.13
N GLU A 183 -14.03 -0.30 -2.45
CA GLU A 183 -12.77 -0.70 -3.07
C GLU A 183 -12.64 -0.08 -4.47
N ILE A 184 -11.52 0.62 -4.72
CA ILE A 184 -11.19 1.22 -6.01
C ILE A 184 -10.30 0.27 -6.80
N TRP A 185 -9.24 -0.25 -6.15
CA TRP A 185 -8.33 -1.24 -6.72
C TRP A 185 -7.68 -2.05 -5.61
N GLN A 186 -7.21 -3.25 -5.95
CA GLN A 186 -6.32 -4.05 -5.13
C GLN A 186 -5.25 -4.72 -5.99
N VAL A 187 -4.07 -4.90 -5.42
CA VAL A 187 -2.96 -5.59 -6.07
C VAL A 187 -2.30 -6.57 -5.11
N ASP A 188 -1.82 -7.68 -5.66
CA ASP A 188 -0.97 -8.62 -4.93
C ASP A 188 0.45 -8.07 -4.85
N THR A 189 0.98 -7.91 -3.65
CA THR A 189 2.33 -7.41 -3.45
C THR A 189 3.36 -8.53 -3.28
N LEU A 190 2.90 -9.76 -3.09
CA LEU A 190 3.79 -10.88 -2.77
C LEU A 190 4.57 -11.34 -3.99
N VAL A 191 5.82 -11.72 -3.77
CA VAL A 191 6.70 -12.29 -4.80
C VAL A 191 6.55 -13.81 -4.91
N ASP A 192 6.04 -14.45 -3.87
CA ASP A 192 5.83 -15.89 -3.80
C ASP A 192 4.74 -16.19 -2.75
N ARG A 193 3.59 -16.69 -3.18
CA ARG A 193 2.47 -17.00 -2.28
C ARG A 193 2.62 -18.29 -1.51
N ASP A 194 3.55 -19.14 -1.90
CA ASP A 194 3.85 -20.39 -1.19
C ASP A 194 4.76 -20.15 0.03
N ARG A 195 5.31 -18.94 0.16
CA ARG A 195 6.10 -18.50 1.30
C ARG A 195 5.28 -17.65 2.27
N PRO A 196 5.66 -17.65 3.55
CA PRO A 196 4.92 -16.97 4.62
C PRO A 196 5.12 -15.44 4.64
N TYR A 197 4.95 -14.80 3.50
CA TYR A 197 4.91 -13.35 3.41
C TYR A 197 3.64 -12.80 4.04
N THR A 198 3.76 -11.73 4.80
CA THR A 198 2.63 -11.02 5.40
C THR A 198 2.81 -9.51 5.26
N ILE A 199 1.73 -8.75 5.45
CA ILE A 199 1.80 -7.31 5.66
C ILE A 199 1.08 -6.98 6.96
N THR A 200 1.79 -6.34 7.88
CA THR A 200 1.24 -5.81 9.13
C THR A 200 1.53 -4.31 9.30
N GLY A 201 2.40 -3.75 8.45
CA GLY A 201 2.78 -2.34 8.46
C GLY A 201 1.75 -1.44 7.80
N ALA A 202 1.68 -0.19 8.24
CA ALA A 202 0.92 0.83 7.55
C ALA A 202 1.66 1.30 6.29
N PRO A 203 0.98 1.49 5.15
CA PRO A 203 1.59 2.11 3.97
C PRO A 203 2.06 3.54 4.25
N ARG A 204 2.99 4.03 3.43
CA ARG A 204 3.32 5.46 3.35
C ARG A 204 2.95 6.00 1.99
N VAL A 205 2.64 7.28 1.93
CA VAL A 205 2.26 7.96 0.69
C VAL A 205 3.13 9.19 0.49
N ALA A 206 3.67 9.36 -0.69
CA ALA A 206 4.39 10.55 -1.09
C ALA A 206 4.56 10.59 -2.60
N ASN A 207 4.58 11.79 -3.16
CA ASN A 207 4.91 12.04 -4.55
C ASN A 207 4.11 11.15 -5.53
N GLY A 208 2.79 11.03 -5.27
CA GLY A 208 1.87 10.23 -6.08
C GLY A 208 2.04 8.71 -5.96
N LYS A 209 2.75 8.22 -4.96
CA LYS A 209 3.03 6.79 -4.76
C LYS A 209 2.62 6.30 -3.39
N VAL A 210 2.35 5.00 -3.31
CA VAL A 210 2.16 4.26 -2.06
C VAL A 210 3.34 3.31 -1.88
N TYR A 211 3.99 3.40 -0.73
CA TYR A 211 5.13 2.56 -0.37
C TYR A 211 4.73 1.54 0.67
N ILE A 212 5.09 0.30 0.45
CA ILE A 212 4.82 -0.81 1.36
C ILE A 212 5.94 -1.84 1.28
N GLY A 213 6.28 -2.43 2.41
CA GLY A 213 7.20 -3.56 2.49
C GLY A 213 6.46 -4.84 2.92
N ASN A 214 7.23 -5.83 3.36
CA ASN A 214 6.69 -7.12 3.79
C ASN A 214 7.17 -7.50 5.19
N GLY A 215 6.40 -8.33 5.88
CA GLY A 215 6.76 -9.11 7.06
C GLY A 215 7.10 -10.56 6.72
N GLY A 216 7.37 -11.36 7.75
CA GLY A 216 7.63 -12.81 7.62
C GLY A 216 9.10 -13.21 7.71
N ALA A 217 10.02 -12.31 8.12
CA ALA A 217 11.45 -12.62 8.23
C ALA A 217 11.72 -13.87 9.08
N GLU A 218 10.97 -14.10 10.14
CA GLU A 218 11.07 -15.23 11.05
C GLU A 218 10.80 -16.58 10.36
N TYR A 219 10.04 -16.55 9.29
CA TYR A 219 9.51 -17.74 8.61
C TYR A 219 10.17 -18.03 7.25
N GLY A 220 11.21 -17.27 6.89
CA GLY A 220 11.99 -17.57 5.69
C GLY A 220 11.48 -16.89 4.43
N VAL A 221 11.33 -15.58 4.46
CA VAL A 221 11.03 -14.74 3.30
C VAL A 221 12.18 -13.80 2.97
N ARG A 222 12.17 -13.24 1.78
CA ARG A 222 13.09 -12.21 1.32
C ARG A 222 12.48 -10.82 1.50
N GLY A 223 13.20 -9.91 2.14
CA GLY A 223 12.74 -8.55 2.38
C GLY A 223 12.75 -7.68 1.13
N TYR A 224 11.77 -6.82 1.03
CA TYR A 224 11.66 -5.78 0.00
C TYR A 224 10.82 -4.58 0.46
N VAL A 225 10.95 -3.48 -0.27
CA VAL A 225 10.02 -2.37 -0.29
C VAL A 225 9.60 -2.11 -1.73
N THR A 226 8.33 -1.77 -1.94
CA THR A 226 7.76 -1.54 -3.27
C THR A 226 7.03 -0.21 -3.29
N ALA A 227 7.17 0.53 -4.38
CA ALA A 227 6.35 1.69 -4.70
C ALA A 227 5.29 1.30 -5.73
N TYR A 228 4.07 1.70 -5.46
CA TYR A 228 2.93 1.58 -6.36
C TYR A 228 2.42 2.98 -6.72
N ASP A 229 1.95 3.15 -7.94
CA ASP A 229 1.23 4.36 -8.33
C ASP A 229 -0.06 4.47 -7.51
N ALA A 230 -0.26 5.60 -6.86
CA ALA A 230 -1.40 5.79 -5.95
C ALA A 230 -2.75 5.80 -6.68
N ALA A 231 -2.79 6.17 -7.95
CA ALA A 231 -4.02 6.23 -8.72
C ALA A 231 -4.43 4.87 -9.30
N SER A 232 -3.47 4.12 -9.85
CA SER A 232 -3.74 2.89 -10.59
C SER A 232 -3.45 1.60 -9.81
N GLY A 233 -2.58 1.64 -8.79
CA GLY A 233 -2.06 0.46 -8.13
C GLY A 233 -0.96 -0.25 -8.91
N GLU A 234 -0.51 0.29 -10.05
CA GLU A 234 0.58 -0.31 -10.82
C GLU A 234 1.90 -0.23 -10.06
N GLN A 235 2.68 -1.32 -10.10
CA GLN A 235 4.00 -1.33 -9.50
C GLN A 235 4.94 -0.42 -10.28
N VAL A 236 5.49 0.60 -9.59
CA VAL A 236 6.46 1.53 -10.19
C VAL A 236 7.88 0.96 -10.09
N TRP A 237 8.26 0.48 -8.89
CA TRP A 237 9.53 -0.19 -8.66
C TRP A 237 9.46 -1.05 -7.40
N ARG A 238 10.40 -2.02 -7.30
CA ARG A 238 10.65 -2.81 -6.10
C ARG A 238 12.15 -2.85 -5.82
N PHE A 239 12.50 -2.64 -4.55
CA PHE A 239 13.87 -2.77 -4.06
C PHE A 239 13.94 -3.90 -3.03
N TYR A 240 14.81 -4.87 -3.28
CA TYR A 240 15.09 -5.95 -2.34
C TYR A 240 16.13 -5.50 -1.32
N THR A 241 15.97 -5.88 -0.06
CA THR A 241 16.89 -5.57 1.04
C THR A 241 17.92 -6.65 1.27
N VAL A 242 17.74 -7.81 0.65
CA VAL A 242 18.59 -9.00 0.74
C VAL A 242 18.94 -9.47 -0.65
N PRO A 243 20.20 -9.79 -0.97
CA PRO A 243 20.58 -10.31 -2.27
C PRO A 243 19.92 -11.65 -2.56
N GLY A 244 19.58 -11.88 -3.84
CA GLY A 244 19.03 -13.13 -4.33
C GLY A 244 20.05 -14.26 -4.50
N ASP A 245 19.68 -15.26 -5.30
CA ASP A 245 20.56 -16.38 -5.65
C ASP A 245 21.76 -15.88 -6.46
N PRO A 246 23.01 -16.07 -5.99
CA PRO A 246 24.20 -15.61 -6.71
C PRO A 246 24.48 -16.37 -8.01
N ASN A 247 23.75 -17.45 -8.29
CA ASN A 247 23.81 -18.15 -9.57
C ASN A 247 22.90 -17.55 -10.64
N LEU A 248 22.08 -16.55 -10.30
CA LEU A 248 21.19 -15.83 -11.19
C LEU A 248 21.64 -14.36 -11.31
N PRO A 249 21.23 -13.63 -12.37
CA PRO A 249 21.46 -12.20 -12.46
C PRO A 249 20.84 -11.48 -11.26
N PHE A 250 21.57 -10.56 -10.67
CA PHE A 250 21.04 -9.69 -9.62
C PHE A 250 20.13 -8.62 -10.19
N GLU A 251 19.14 -8.20 -9.40
CA GLU A 251 18.17 -7.19 -9.80
C GLU A 251 18.77 -5.79 -9.92
N SER A 252 19.91 -5.56 -9.24
CA SER A 252 20.63 -4.29 -9.30
C SER A 252 22.10 -4.46 -8.94
N PRO A 253 22.99 -3.51 -9.33
CA PRO A 253 24.40 -3.51 -8.92
C PRO A 253 24.58 -3.51 -7.40
N GLU A 254 23.69 -2.88 -6.65
CA GLU A 254 23.71 -2.84 -5.18
C GLU A 254 23.49 -4.23 -4.59
N MET A 255 22.60 -5.03 -5.18
CA MET A 255 22.37 -6.42 -4.76
C MET A 255 23.56 -7.30 -5.08
N GLU A 256 24.22 -7.11 -6.21
CA GLU A 256 25.48 -7.80 -6.53
C GLU A 256 26.60 -7.43 -5.55
N MET A 257 26.71 -6.15 -5.21
CA MET A 257 27.67 -5.70 -4.20
C MET A 257 27.36 -6.29 -2.82
N ALA A 258 26.10 -6.27 -2.41
CA ALA A 258 25.64 -6.82 -1.14
C ALA A 258 25.93 -8.32 -1.03
N ALA A 259 25.73 -9.10 -2.09
CA ALA A 259 25.96 -10.54 -2.12
C ALA A 259 27.42 -10.91 -1.77
N LYS A 260 28.40 -10.06 -2.12
CA LYS A 260 29.82 -10.25 -1.81
C LYS A 260 30.12 -10.17 -0.30
N THR A 261 29.23 -9.57 0.48
CA THR A 261 29.36 -9.43 1.93
C THR A 261 28.69 -10.58 2.70
N TRP A 262 27.80 -11.33 2.04
CA TRP A 262 27.12 -12.47 2.64
C TRP A 262 28.01 -13.70 2.64
N LYS A 263 28.10 -14.38 3.79
CA LYS A 263 28.93 -15.56 3.99
C LYS A 263 28.11 -16.70 4.56
N GLY A 264 28.55 -17.93 4.30
CA GLY A 264 27.86 -19.13 4.78
C GLY A 264 26.97 -19.74 3.73
N GLY A 265 25.91 -20.43 4.16
CA GLY A 265 25.09 -21.27 3.30
C GLY A 265 24.19 -20.51 2.33
N GLU A 266 23.25 -21.21 1.82
CA GLU A 266 22.36 -20.79 0.73
C GLU A 266 21.21 -19.92 1.28
N TRP A 267 21.51 -18.70 1.76
CA TRP A 267 20.54 -17.78 2.36
C TRP A 267 19.32 -17.53 1.45
N TRP A 268 19.52 -17.51 0.15
CA TRP A 268 18.44 -17.29 -0.82
C TRP A 268 17.39 -18.40 -0.81
N LYS A 269 17.75 -19.64 -0.46
CA LYS A 269 16.80 -20.74 -0.33
C LYS A 269 15.84 -20.57 0.85
N VAL A 270 16.33 -19.92 1.91
CA VAL A 270 15.54 -19.61 3.11
C VAL A 270 15.06 -18.16 3.16
N GLY A 271 15.27 -17.40 2.07
CA GLY A 271 14.80 -16.02 1.93
C GLY A 271 15.74 -14.95 2.48
N GLY A 272 16.52 -15.22 3.51
CA GLY A 272 17.49 -14.27 4.10
C GLY A 272 16.89 -13.22 5.05
N GLY A 273 15.60 -13.04 5.12
CA GLY A 273 14.92 -12.07 6.01
C GLY A 273 15.01 -10.63 5.50
N GLY A 274 15.38 -9.70 6.39
CA GLY A 274 15.58 -8.29 6.05
C GLY A 274 14.31 -7.55 5.65
N THR A 275 13.16 -7.91 6.22
CA THR A 275 11.85 -7.35 5.83
C THR A 275 11.68 -5.89 6.24
N VAL A 276 11.03 -5.10 5.40
CA VAL A 276 10.62 -3.72 5.70
C VAL A 276 9.18 -3.77 6.21
N TRP A 277 9.03 -4.24 7.45
CA TRP A 277 7.71 -4.58 8.00
C TRP A 277 6.93 -3.40 8.59
N ASN A 278 7.58 -2.24 8.86
CA ASN A 278 6.90 -1.07 9.42
C ASN A 278 7.55 0.27 9.05
N SER A 279 8.80 0.50 9.45
CA SER A 279 9.40 1.84 9.46
C SER A 279 9.82 2.28 8.05
N ILE A 280 9.09 3.23 7.48
CA ILE A 280 9.38 3.89 6.21
C ILE A 280 9.19 5.40 6.44
N VAL A 281 10.19 6.20 6.11
CA VAL A 281 10.17 7.67 6.21
C VAL A 281 10.51 8.24 4.85
N TYR A 282 9.71 9.18 4.37
CA TYR A 282 9.99 9.90 3.13
C TYR A 282 10.58 11.27 3.45
N ASP A 283 11.67 11.60 2.78
CA ASP A 283 12.31 12.90 2.83
C ASP A 283 11.98 13.67 1.55
N PRO A 284 11.16 14.72 1.62
CA PRO A 284 10.76 15.48 0.44
C PRO A 284 11.90 16.33 -0.14
N ASP A 285 12.87 16.76 0.67
CA ASP A 285 13.97 17.62 0.21
C ASP A 285 14.95 16.87 -0.68
N PHE A 286 15.22 15.60 -0.37
CA PHE A 286 16.10 14.74 -1.13
C PHE A 286 15.36 13.75 -2.03
N ASN A 287 14.01 13.69 -1.97
CA ASN A 287 13.19 12.69 -2.64
C ASN A 287 13.68 11.25 -2.35
N GLN A 288 13.91 10.96 -1.07
CA GLN A 288 14.48 9.70 -0.60
C GLN A 288 13.57 8.99 0.39
N LEU A 289 13.67 7.66 0.43
CA LEU A 289 13.06 6.84 1.46
C LEU A 289 14.13 6.31 2.40
N TYR A 290 13.91 6.49 3.69
CA TYR A 290 14.63 5.80 4.75
C TYR A 290 13.78 4.62 5.22
N ILE A 291 14.36 3.44 5.27
CA ILE A 291 13.65 2.21 5.62
C ILE A 291 14.32 1.52 6.80
N GLY A 292 13.52 1.08 7.76
CA GLY A 292 13.97 0.17 8.81
C GLY A 292 13.92 -1.27 8.30
N VAL A 293 15.04 -1.97 8.38
CA VAL A 293 15.17 -3.34 7.93
C VAL A 293 15.22 -4.29 9.14
N GLY A 294 14.38 -5.32 9.11
CA GLY A 294 14.26 -6.31 10.17
C GLY A 294 15.42 -7.32 10.19
N ASN A 295 15.25 -8.33 11.04
CA ASN A 295 16.23 -9.38 11.28
C ASN A 295 16.49 -10.25 10.04
N GLY A 296 17.63 -10.94 10.06
CA GLY A 296 17.95 -11.98 9.08
C GLY A 296 17.13 -13.26 9.28
N SER A 297 17.18 -14.17 8.28
CA SER A 297 16.54 -15.49 8.31
C SER A 297 17.57 -16.56 7.86
N PRO A 298 17.61 -17.73 8.52
CA PRO A 298 16.82 -18.13 9.69
C PRO A 298 17.18 -17.35 10.96
N TRP A 299 16.19 -17.12 11.79
CA TRP A 299 16.34 -16.34 13.02
C TRP A 299 17.07 -17.11 14.12
N THR A 300 16.89 -18.41 14.14
CA THR A 300 17.54 -19.32 15.10
C THR A 300 18.93 -19.75 14.60
N ARG A 301 19.86 -19.84 15.54
CA ARG A 301 21.21 -20.41 15.32
C ARG A 301 21.21 -21.92 15.55
#